data_9970ce64ae0ee7a53194cd65b393b07f
#
_entry.id   9970ce64ae0ee7a53194cd65b393b07f
#
_cell.length_a   1.000
_cell.length_b   1.000
_cell.length_c   1.000
_cell.angle_alpha   90.00
_cell.angle_beta   90.00
_cell.angle_gamma   90.00
#
_symmetry.space_group_name_H-M   'P 1'
#
loop_
_entity.id
_entity.type
_entity.pdbx_description
1 polymer ?
#
loop_
_entity_poly.entity_id
_entity_poly.type
_entity_poly.pdbx_seq_one_letter_code
_entity_poly.pdbx_strand_id
1 'polypeptide(L)'
;MIKNNLFIIKNVILILIFSLCFKNISAQNSYLSDNIKFGGGIGLSFGNEFFSGTLEPSAIYQVNPQFAFGAGLNFTYNSQKNFYKSTIIGGTLTALFNPIQTIQLSGEYQQLHVNRKYDNDRVLYNDEKYWSPALLLGIGYQTNNVTVGVRYDVLYDDDKSIYATPWAPFIRVYF
;
A
#
# COMPACT_ATOMS: atom_id res chain seq x y z
N MET A 1 27.79 -27.73 -4.96
CA MET A 1 27.28 -27.97 -3.59
C MET A 1 26.97 -26.69 -2.81
N ILE A 2 27.72 -25.61 -2.90
CA ILE A 2 27.55 -24.38 -2.11
C ILE A 2 26.27 -23.61 -2.47
N LYS A 3 25.85 -23.60 -3.75
CA LYS A 3 24.63 -22.87 -4.21
C LYS A 3 23.31 -23.43 -3.63
N ASN A 4 23.24 -24.76 -3.43
CA ASN A 4 22.04 -25.41 -2.87
C ASN A 4 21.87 -25.10 -1.37
N ASN A 5 22.97 -25.01 -0.62
CA ASN A 5 22.92 -24.70 0.80
C ASN A 5 22.45 -23.25 1.05
N LEU A 6 22.85 -22.30 0.18
CA LEU A 6 22.43 -20.91 0.29
C LEU A 6 20.92 -20.74 0.03
N PHE A 7 20.37 -21.52 -0.90
CA PHE A 7 18.93 -21.53 -1.19
C PHE A 7 18.11 -22.11 -0.02
N ILE A 8 18.59 -23.20 0.59
CA ILE A 8 17.96 -23.81 1.76
C ILE A 8 17.98 -22.85 2.96
N ILE A 9 19.13 -22.22 3.23
CA ILE A 9 19.29 -21.27 4.34
C ILE A 9 18.35 -20.07 4.16
N LYS A 10 18.22 -19.52 2.95
CA LYS A 10 17.30 -18.43 2.64
C LYS A 10 15.84 -18.81 2.92
N ASN A 11 15.41 -20.00 2.52
CA ASN A 11 14.04 -20.47 2.75
C ASN A 11 13.77 -20.77 4.23
N VAL A 12 14.74 -21.30 4.95
CA VAL A 12 14.62 -21.54 6.41
C VAL A 12 14.50 -20.20 7.16
N ILE A 13 15.28 -19.18 6.79
CA ILE A 13 15.19 -17.85 7.37
C ILE A 13 13.82 -17.22 7.07
N LEU A 14 13.30 -17.37 5.84
CA LEU A 14 11.99 -16.87 5.46
C LEU A 14 10.87 -17.53 6.27
N ILE A 15 10.92 -18.85 6.47
CA ILE A 15 9.97 -19.60 7.28
C ILE A 15 10.09 -19.20 8.76
N LEU A 16 11.30 -18.95 9.27
CA LEU A 16 11.52 -18.50 10.65
C LEU A 16 10.95 -17.12 10.89
N ILE A 17 11.14 -16.18 9.95
CA ILE A 17 10.55 -14.82 10.00
C ILE A 17 9.03 -14.92 9.95
N PHE A 18 8.47 -15.76 9.08
CA PHE A 18 7.04 -15.98 8.96
C PHE A 18 6.44 -16.59 10.23
N SER A 19 7.14 -17.54 10.88
CA SER A 19 6.69 -18.15 12.14
C SER A 19 6.73 -17.19 13.34
N LEU A 20 7.61 -16.19 13.34
CA LEU A 20 7.66 -15.16 14.37
C LEU A 20 6.45 -14.20 14.30
N CYS A 21 5.87 -14.03 13.11
CA CYS A 21 4.65 -13.21 12.94
C CYS A 21 3.40 -13.85 13.55
N PHE A 22 3.40 -15.16 13.83
CA PHE A 22 2.26 -15.88 14.45
C PHE A 22 2.37 -16.05 15.96
N LYS A 23 3.37 -15.48 16.61
CA LYS A 23 3.37 -15.44 18.08
C LYS A 23 2.22 -14.55 18.51
N ASN A 24 1.17 -15.15 19.06
CA ASN A 24 0.15 -14.44 19.81
C ASN A 24 0.85 -13.65 20.92
N ILE A 25 1.05 -12.36 20.68
CA ILE A 25 1.46 -11.43 21.72
C ILE A 25 0.22 -11.27 22.57
N SER A 26 0.15 -12.05 23.67
CA SER A 26 -0.73 -11.73 24.78
C SER A 26 -0.16 -10.47 25.42
N ALA A 27 -0.38 -9.34 24.76
CA ALA A 27 -0.08 -8.02 25.31
C ALA A 27 -1.02 -7.81 26.48
N GLN A 28 -0.44 -7.60 27.63
CA GLN A 28 -1.13 -7.19 28.85
C GLN A 28 -2.11 -6.07 28.50
N ASN A 29 -3.35 -6.15 29.01
CA ASN A 29 -4.42 -5.17 28.90
C ASN A 29 -3.89 -3.74 29.07
N SER A 30 -3.55 -3.11 27.97
CA SER A 30 -3.28 -1.69 27.90
C SER A 30 -4.45 -1.07 27.13
N TYR A 31 -5.05 -0.07 27.72
CA TYR A 31 -6.14 0.75 27.12
C TYR A 31 -5.81 1.23 25.68
N LEU A 32 -4.53 1.22 25.30
CA LEU A 32 -4.06 1.54 23.97
C LEU A 32 -4.21 0.38 22.97
N SER A 33 -4.13 -0.87 23.44
CA SER A 33 -4.13 -2.04 22.55
C SER A 33 -5.50 -2.31 21.93
N ASP A 34 -6.58 -2.01 22.65
CA ASP A 34 -7.96 -2.27 22.22
C ASP A 34 -8.41 -1.31 21.09
N ASN A 35 -7.74 -0.17 20.97
CA ASN A 35 -8.03 0.86 19.96
C ASN A 35 -7.12 0.77 18.72
N ILE A 36 -6.10 -0.09 18.73
CA ILE A 36 -5.23 -0.30 17.57
C ILE A 36 -5.78 -1.44 16.72
N LYS A 37 -6.02 -1.14 15.45
CA LYS A 37 -6.45 -2.13 14.47
C LYS A 37 -5.36 -2.31 13.42
N PHE A 38 -5.06 -3.55 13.09
CA PHE A 38 -4.11 -3.91 12.05
C PHE A 38 -4.85 -4.31 10.78
N GLY A 39 -4.26 -4.00 9.64
CA GLY A 39 -4.87 -4.33 8.37
C GLY A 39 -4.14 -3.67 7.23
N GLY A 40 -4.92 -3.08 6.32
CA GLY A 40 -4.36 -2.34 5.20
C GLY A 40 -5.23 -2.37 3.97
N GLY A 41 -4.67 -1.86 2.87
CA GLY A 41 -5.31 -1.78 1.58
C GLY A 41 -4.66 -2.66 0.54
N ILE A 42 -5.45 -3.02 -0.46
CA ILE A 42 -5.00 -3.54 -1.74
C ILE A 42 -5.58 -2.70 -2.85
N GLY A 43 -4.78 -2.46 -3.89
CA GLY A 43 -5.19 -1.77 -5.10
C GLY A 43 -4.78 -2.55 -6.33
N LEU A 44 -5.65 -2.61 -7.31
CA LEU A 44 -5.36 -3.20 -8.62
C LEU A 44 -5.83 -2.23 -9.69
N SER A 45 -5.00 -2.01 -10.69
CA SER A 45 -5.34 -1.21 -11.86
C SER A 45 -4.88 -1.93 -13.11
N PHE A 46 -5.75 -1.97 -14.09
CA PHE A 46 -5.52 -2.59 -15.39
C PHE A 46 -5.79 -1.55 -16.48
N GLY A 47 -4.95 -1.51 -17.47
CA GLY A 47 -5.11 -0.65 -18.65
C GLY A 47 -4.67 -1.37 -19.91
N ASN A 48 -4.64 -0.65 -21.03
CA ASN A 48 -4.11 -1.20 -22.28
C ASN A 48 -2.60 -1.43 -22.12
N GLU A 49 -2.19 -2.72 -22.05
CA GLU A 49 -0.82 -3.17 -21.80
C GLU A 49 -0.21 -2.69 -20.45
N PHE A 50 -1.04 -2.16 -19.53
CA PHE A 50 -0.64 -1.67 -18.21
C PHE A 50 -1.24 -2.53 -17.11
N PHE A 51 -0.41 -2.86 -16.12
CA PHE A 51 -0.79 -3.52 -14.88
C PHE A 51 -0.17 -2.78 -13.69
N SER A 52 -0.96 -2.55 -12.64
CA SER A 52 -0.50 -2.06 -11.35
C SER A 52 -1.10 -2.89 -10.22
N GLY A 53 -0.27 -3.33 -9.31
CA GLY A 53 -0.67 -4.00 -8.07
C GLY A 53 -0.06 -3.30 -6.86
N THR A 54 -0.88 -2.94 -5.89
CA THR A 54 -0.50 -2.23 -4.66
C THR A 54 -0.92 -3.04 -3.44
N LEU A 55 -0.01 -3.11 -2.45
CA LEU A 55 -0.24 -3.65 -1.12
C LEU A 55 0.15 -2.60 -0.08
N GLU A 56 -0.78 -2.26 0.82
CA GLU A 56 -0.62 -1.19 1.81
C GLU A 56 -0.88 -1.70 3.24
N PRO A 57 0.02 -2.52 3.83
CA PRO A 57 -0.12 -2.91 5.24
C PRO A 57 -0.04 -1.69 6.14
N SER A 58 -0.94 -1.60 7.13
CA SER A 58 -1.04 -0.45 8.01
C SER A 58 -1.61 -0.80 9.38
N ALA A 59 -1.37 0.08 10.35
CA ALA A 59 -1.99 0.08 11.64
C ALA A 59 -2.69 1.42 11.87
N ILE A 60 -3.91 1.38 12.40
CA ILE A 60 -4.68 2.58 12.75
C ILE A 60 -5.03 2.57 14.22
N TYR A 61 -5.09 3.76 14.80
CA TYR A 61 -5.60 4.01 16.15
C TYR A 61 -7.00 4.62 16.04
N GLN A 62 -7.98 3.90 16.59
CA GLN A 62 -9.37 4.34 16.62
C GLN A 62 -9.56 5.32 17.79
N VAL A 63 -9.68 6.61 17.51
CA VAL A 63 -9.87 7.65 18.52
C VAL A 63 -11.27 7.59 19.12
N ASN A 64 -12.25 7.40 18.26
CA ASN A 64 -13.67 7.25 18.58
C ASN A 64 -14.38 6.49 17.44
N PRO A 65 -15.67 6.14 17.55
CA PRO A 65 -16.37 5.39 16.49
C PRO A 65 -16.35 6.04 15.10
N GLN A 66 -16.13 7.36 15.03
CA GLN A 66 -16.15 8.11 13.77
C GLN A 66 -14.74 8.41 13.25
N PHE A 67 -13.70 8.49 14.09
CA PHE A 67 -12.39 8.97 13.68
C PHE A 67 -11.26 8.01 14.04
N ALA A 68 -10.40 7.72 13.07
CA ALA A 68 -9.18 6.98 13.26
C ALA A 68 -8.03 7.62 12.46
N PHE A 69 -6.81 7.42 12.91
CA PHE A 69 -5.61 7.79 12.17
C PHE A 69 -4.57 6.70 12.29
N GLY A 70 -3.65 6.63 11.34
CA GLY A 70 -2.65 5.59 11.36
C GLY A 70 -1.50 5.81 10.40
N ALA A 71 -0.65 4.83 10.35
CA ALA A 71 0.50 4.79 9.48
C ALA A 71 0.64 3.41 8.83
N GLY A 72 1.23 3.38 7.65
CA GLY A 72 1.43 2.16 6.90
C GLY A 72 2.63 2.23 5.98
N LEU A 73 2.84 1.14 5.27
CA LEU A 73 3.81 1.01 4.19
C LEU A 73 3.06 0.86 2.88
N ASN A 74 3.68 1.30 1.80
CA ASN A 74 3.18 1.09 0.44
C ASN A 74 4.20 0.26 -0.33
N PHE A 75 3.72 -0.79 -0.99
CA PHE A 75 4.47 -1.61 -1.93
C PHE A 75 3.67 -1.67 -3.23
N THR A 76 4.17 -1.02 -4.27
CA THR A 76 3.49 -1.00 -5.58
C THR A 76 4.42 -1.52 -6.66
N TYR A 77 3.88 -2.36 -7.52
CA TYR A 77 4.53 -2.83 -8.73
C TYR A 77 3.71 -2.43 -9.94
N ASN A 78 4.33 -1.67 -10.85
CA ASN A 78 3.73 -1.26 -12.12
C ASN A 78 4.50 -1.91 -13.27
N SER A 79 3.79 -2.31 -14.30
CA SER A 79 4.37 -2.84 -15.53
C SER A 79 3.58 -2.36 -16.73
N GLN A 80 4.27 -1.73 -17.68
CA GLN A 80 3.76 -1.44 -19.00
C GLN A 80 4.55 -2.28 -20.02
N LYS A 81 3.83 -3.12 -20.73
CA LYS A 81 4.43 -4.09 -21.65
C LYS A 81 5.32 -3.42 -22.67
N ASN A 82 6.55 -3.94 -22.82
CA ASN A 82 7.55 -3.45 -23.76
C ASN A 82 7.98 -1.98 -23.57
N PHE A 83 7.69 -1.37 -22.41
CA PHE A 83 8.05 0.01 -22.16
C PHE A 83 8.81 0.19 -20.83
N TYR A 84 8.18 -0.12 -19.66
CA TYR A 84 8.89 -0.02 -18.39
C TYR A 84 8.32 -0.98 -17.34
N LYS A 85 9.11 -1.21 -16.29
CA LYS A 85 8.70 -1.82 -15.02
C LYS A 85 9.11 -0.88 -13.88
N SER A 86 8.22 -0.70 -12.91
CA SER A 86 8.48 0.16 -11.76
C SER A 86 8.20 -0.58 -10.47
N THR A 87 9.12 -0.46 -9.52
CA THR A 87 8.94 -0.92 -8.15
C THR A 87 8.94 0.31 -7.23
N ILE A 88 7.92 0.42 -6.41
CA ILE A 88 7.65 1.58 -5.58
C ILE A 88 7.52 1.11 -4.14
N ILE A 89 8.22 1.78 -3.24
CA ILE A 89 8.17 1.52 -1.79
C ILE A 89 8.04 2.86 -1.08
N GLY A 90 7.18 2.93 -0.08
CA GLY A 90 7.01 4.17 0.67
C GLY A 90 6.29 4.01 1.99
N GLY A 91 6.08 5.14 2.65
CA GLY A 91 5.29 5.27 3.86
C GLY A 91 4.00 6.03 3.60
N THR A 92 2.96 5.70 4.36
CA THR A 92 1.63 6.31 4.29
C THR A 92 1.21 6.78 5.67
N LEU A 93 0.67 7.99 5.76
CA LEU A 93 -0.10 8.48 6.91
C LEU A 93 -1.56 8.55 6.49
N THR A 94 -2.45 8.00 7.31
CA THR A 94 -3.89 7.87 6.97
C THR A 94 -4.73 8.48 8.07
N ALA A 95 -5.74 9.26 7.69
CA ALA A 95 -6.84 9.72 8.53
C ALA A 95 -8.15 9.19 7.95
N LEU A 96 -8.98 8.60 8.81
CA LEU A 96 -10.28 8.02 8.44
C LEU A 96 -11.37 8.73 9.22
N PHE A 97 -12.45 9.08 8.53
CA PHE A 97 -13.63 9.69 9.13
C PHE A 97 -14.90 8.99 8.65
N ASN A 98 -15.68 8.49 9.57
CA ASN A 98 -16.96 7.81 9.32
C ASN A 98 -18.10 8.70 9.81
N PRO A 99 -18.67 9.58 8.97
CA PRO A 99 -19.85 10.40 9.34
C PRO A 99 -21.04 9.52 9.72
N ILE A 100 -21.18 8.38 9.06
CA ILE A 100 -22.11 7.29 9.38
C ILE A 100 -21.39 5.95 9.25
N GLN A 101 -21.93 4.89 9.83
CA GLN A 101 -21.27 3.57 9.91
C GLN A 101 -20.94 2.95 8.55
N THR A 102 -21.66 3.34 7.49
CA THR A 102 -21.54 2.77 6.15
C THR A 102 -20.72 3.61 5.18
N ILE A 103 -20.38 4.86 5.54
CA ILE A 103 -19.58 5.75 4.70
C ILE A 103 -18.28 6.08 5.41
N GLN A 104 -17.17 5.87 4.74
CA GLN A 104 -15.85 6.24 5.18
C GLN A 104 -15.24 7.27 4.23
N LEU A 105 -14.83 8.40 4.78
CA LEU A 105 -13.96 9.37 4.11
C LEU A 105 -12.52 9.10 4.53
N SER A 106 -11.57 9.25 3.64
CA SER A 106 -10.15 9.11 3.95
C SER A 106 -9.32 10.25 3.39
N GLY A 107 -8.29 10.64 4.15
CA GLY A 107 -7.19 11.48 3.71
C GLY A 107 -5.89 10.71 3.92
N GLU A 108 -5.07 10.57 2.89
CA GLU A 108 -3.86 9.75 2.93
C GLU A 108 -2.70 10.53 2.30
N TYR A 109 -1.66 10.77 3.08
CA TYR A 109 -0.41 11.29 2.56
C TYR A 109 0.58 10.15 2.37
N GLN A 110 1.13 10.02 1.17
CA GLN A 110 2.12 9.00 0.82
C GLN A 110 3.42 9.67 0.41
N GLN A 111 4.53 9.15 0.92
CA GLN A 111 5.87 9.50 0.45
C GLN A 111 6.49 8.25 -0.17
N LEU A 112 6.62 8.25 -1.50
CA LEU A 112 6.92 7.09 -2.30
C LEU A 112 8.30 7.24 -2.97
N HIS A 113 9.12 6.21 -2.87
CA HIS A 113 10.38 6.09 -3.60
C HIS A 113 10.15 5.19 -4.82
N VAL A 114 10.27 5.76 -5.99
CA VAL A 114 10.03 5.11 -7.29
C VAL A 114 11.37 4.65 -7.88
N ASN A 115 11.43 3.40 -8.31
CA ASN A 115 12.52 2.85 -9.11
C ASN A 115 11.92 2.32 -10.42
N ARG A 116 12.07 3.10 -11.49
CA ARG A 116 11.55 2.80 -12.84
C ARG A 116 12.68 2.32 -13.73
N LYS A 117 12.50 1.15 -14.33
CA LYS A 117 13.43 0.56 -15.28
C LYS A 117 12.77 0.48 -16.64
N TYR A 118 13.44 1.03 -17.65
CA TYR A 118 12.98 0.99 -19.02
C TYR A 118 13.51 -0.25 -19.76
N ASP A 119 12.77 -0.70 -20.76
CA ASP A 119 13.20 -1.80 -21.63
C ASP A 119 14.18 -1.24 -22.69
N ASN A 120 15.48 -1.26 -22.36
CA ASN A 120 16.55 -0.65 -23.15
C ASN A 120 16.71 -1.24 -24.57
N ASP A 121 16.15 -2.43 -24.83
CA ASP A 121 16.16 -3.02 -26.18
C ASP A 121 15.18 -2.30 -27.13
N ARG A 122 14.27 -1.47 -26.60
CA ARG A 122 13.18 -0.84 -27.35
C ARG A 122 13.04 0.66 -27.14
N VAL A 123 13.59 1.19 -26.07
CA VAL A 123 13.40 2.60 -25.65
C VAL A 123 14.73 3.19 -25.20
N LEU A 124 15.08 4.36 -25.72
CA LEU A 124 16.32 5.08 -25.38
C LEU A 124 16.14 5.97 -24.13
N TYR A 125 15.49 5.44 -23.08
CA TYR A 125 15.35 6.13 -21.79
C TYR A 125 16.26 5.50 -20.75
N ASN A 126 16.83 6.34 -19.89
CA ASN A 126 17.63 5.87 -18.75
C ASN A 126 16.74 5.47 -17.58
N ASP A 127 17.18 4.49 -16.80
CA ASP A 127 16.53 4.12 -15.55
C ASP A 127 16.45 5.33 -14.60
N GLU A 128 15.29 5.48 -13.93
CA GLU A 128 15.01 6.62 -13.08
C GLU A 128 14.74 6.20 -11.64
N LYS A 129 15.22 7.03 -10.70
CA LYS A 129 14.90 6.91 -9.28
C LYS A 129 14.54 8.29 -8.75
N TYR A 130 13.34 8.40 -8.17
CA TYR A 130 12.86 9.67 -7.64
C TYR A 130 11.88 9.48 -6.48
N TRP A 131 11.67 10.56 -5.73
CA TRP A 131 10.64 10.61 -4.71
C TRP A 131 9.37 11.24 -5.29
N SER A 132 8.23 10.60 -5.03
CA SER A 132 6.91 11.06 -5.46
C SER A 132 5.99 11.18 -4.24
N PRO A 133 5.61 12.39 -3.82
CA PRO A 133 4.57 12.57 -2.84
C PRO A 133 3.20 12.37 -3.50
N ALA A 134 2.23 11.81 -2.77
CA ALA A 134 0.84 11.73 -3.18
C ALA A 134 -0.07 12.14 -2.02
N LEU A 135 -1.15 12.84 -2.31
CA LEU A 135 -2.19 13.19 -1.35
C LEU A 135 -3.52 12.68 -1.87
N LEU A 136 -4.00 11.60 -1.27
CA LEU A 136 -5.21 10.91 -1.71
C LEU A 136 -6.39 11.29 -0.82
N LEU A 137 -7.47 11.76 -1.42
CA LEU A 137 -8.76 11.95 -0.77
C LEU A 137 -9.71 10.86 -1.24
N GLY A 138 -10.29 10.10 -0.32
CA GLY A 138 -11.09 8.93 -0.64
C GLY A 138 -12.49 8.97 -0.04
N ILE A 139 -13.39 8.25 -0.72
CA ILE A 139 -14.71 7.91 -0.22
C ILE A 139 -14.96 6.44 -0.47
N GLY A 140 -15.49 5.74 0.54
CA GLY A 140 -15.78 4.31 0.45
C GLY A 140 -17.04 3.91 1.19
N TYR A 141 -17.60 2.80 0.76
CA TYR A 141 -18.65 2.09 1.45
C TYR A 141 -18.00 1.08 2.41
N GLN A 142 -18.32 1.21 3.69
CA GLN A 142 -17.83 0.33 4.73
C GLN A 142 -18.90 -0.67 5.16
N THR A 143 -18.50 -1.91 5.26
CA THR A 143 -19.31 -2.98 5.87
C THR A 143 -18.42 -3.78 6.82
N ASN A 144 -18.77 -3.82 8.11
CA ASN A 144 -17.93 -4.42 9.15
C ASN A 144 -16.49 -3.92 9.08
N ASN A 145 -15.57 -4.84 8.74
CA ASN A 145 -14.13 -4.60 8.71
C ASN A 145 -13.60 -4.21 7.32
N VAL A 146 -14.46 -4.23 6.29
CA VAL A 146 -14.07 -4.01 4.88
C VAL A 146 -14.63 -2.68 4.39
N THR A 147 -13.79 -1.90 3.74
CA THR A 147 -14.17 -0.69 3.00
C THR A 147 -13.80 -0.86 1.55
N VAL A 148 -14.73 -0.60 0.65
CA VAL A 148 -14.51 -0.55 -0.81
C VAL A 148 -14.84 0.85 -1.30
N GLY A 149 -13.94 1.45 -2.08
CA GLY A 149 -14.13 2.83 -2.49
C GLY A 149 -13.22 3.28 -3.62
N VAL A 150 -13.24 4.57 -3.83
CA VAL A 150 -12.35 5.28 -4.77
C VAL A 150 -11.64 6.40 -4.04
N ARG A 151 -10.41 6.69 -4.45
CA ARG A 151 -9.61 7.80 -3.95
C ARG A 151 -9.07 8.61 -5.12
N TYR A 152 -8.88 9.89 -4.90
CA TYR A 152 -8.38 10.85 -5.89
C TYR A 152 -7.07 11.44 -5.38
N ASP A 153 -6.02 11.37 -6.20
CA ASP A 153 -4.73 11.99 -5.91
C ASP A 153 -4.78 13.49 -6.26
N VAL A 154 -4.74 14.33 -5.23
CA VAL A 154 -4.78 15.80 -5.38
C VAL A 154 -3.44 16.36 -5.90
N LEU A 155 -2.34 15.61 -5.69
CA LEU A 155 -1.00 15.98 -6.17
C LEU A 155 -0.64 15.27 -7.48
N TYR A 156 -1.62 14.70 -8.17
CA TYR A 156 -1.40 13.98 -9.42
C TYR A 156 -0.70 14.87 -10.46
N ASP A 157 0.34 14.31 -11.05
CA ASP A 157 1.14 14.92 -12.11
C ASP A 157 1.35 13.85 -13.19
N ASP A 158 0.95 14.11 -14.41
CA ASP A 158 1.00 13.13 -15.53
C ASP A 158 2.41 12.58 -15.78
N ASP A 159 3.45 13.37 -15.52
CA ASP A 159 4.84 12.98 -15.79
C ASP A 159 5.48 12.20 -14.63
N LYS A 160 5.07 12.46 -13.38
CA LYS A 160 5.73 11.95 -12.17
C LYS A 160 4.89 10.98 -11.36
N SER A 161 3.58 11.01 -11.52
CA SER A 161 2.69 10.14 -10.74
C SER A 161 2.95 8.66 -11.06
N ILE A 162 2.79 7.84 -10.04
CA ILE A 162 2.90 6.38 -10.17
C ILE A 162 1.61 5.74 -10.69
N TYR A 163 0.52 6.47 -10.63
CA TYR A 163 -0.79 6.04 -11.08
C TYR A 163 -1.04 6.51 -12.51
N ALA A 164 -1.70 5.69 -13.33
CA ALA A 164 -2.05 6.03 -14.71
C ALA A 164 -3.14 7.11 -14.79
N THR A 165 -3.90 7.30 -13.73
CA THR A 165 -4.96 8.31 -13.60
C THR A 165 -5.00 8.79 -12.15
N PRO A 166 -5.54 10.00 -11.87
CA PRO A 166 -5.69 10.48 -10.50
C PRO A 166 -6.69 9.65 -9.66
N TRP A 167 -7.52 8.84 -10.30
CA TRP A 167 -8.50 7.99 -9.65
C TRP A 167 -7.94 6.59 -9.38
N ALA A 168 -8.05 6.14 -8.12
CA ALA A 168 -7.59 4.83 -7.71
C ALA A 168 -8.68 4.10 -6.90
N PRO A 169 -9.27 3.02 -7.43
CA PRO A 169 -10.13 2.14 -6.64
C PRO A 169 -9.30 1.44 -5.56
N PHE A 170 -9.90 1.19 -4.41
CA PHE A 170 -9.25 0.50 -3.30
C PHE A 170 -10.20 -0.44 -2.56
N ILE A 171 -9.62 -1.46 -1.94
CA ILE A 171 -10.25 -2.29 -0.91
C ILE A 171 -9.36 -2.22 0.32
N ARG A 172 -9.95 -1.95 1.47
CA ARG A 172 -9.25 -1.82 2.76
C ARG A 172 -9.92 -2.69 3.81
N VAL A 173 -9.12 -3.34 4.64
CA VAL A 173 -9.59 -4.23 5.70
C VAL A 173 -8.83 -3.93 6.98
N TYR A 174 -9.55 -3.81 8.12
CA TYR A 174 -8.96 -3.64 9.46
C TYR A 174 -9.60 -4.61 10.46
N PHE A 175 -8.76 -5.19 11.35
CA PHE A 175 -9.14 -6.12 12.40
C PHE A 175 -8.75 -5.63 13.77
#